data_8f61d0631dc1f3e77a11cb5e98d6ada9
#
_entry.id   8f61d0631dc1f3e77a11cb5e98d6ada9
#
_cell.length_a   1.000
_cell.length_b   1.000
_cell.length_c   1.000
_cell.angle_alpha   90.00
_cell.angle_beta   90.00
_cell.angle_gamma   90.00
#
_symmetry.space_group_name_H-M   'P 1'
#
loop_
_entity.id
_entity.type
_entity.pdbx_description
1 polymer ?
#
loop_
_entity_poly.entity_id
_entity_poly.type
_entity_poly.pdbx_seq_one_letter_code
_entity_poly.pdbx_strand_id
1 'polypeptide(L)'
;QWFYPNDAILYKLYAAAEERGMPVMFHTGSSIFPTSRIKYGDPIFLDDVAVDFPRLNIVLAHSGRGPWYEHAVSLARTRPNVFLEISGIPPHRLLEYVPAVAHIPEKTIFGSDWPTVPPLKQIVEGVSGLKLSDGALDKIFWGNAARLLGLQAPAGDRKKTSSP
;
A
#
# COMPACT_ATOMS: atom_id res chain seq x y z
N GLN A 1 6.07 18.14 1.22
CA GLN A 1 7.50 17.97 1.06
C GLN A 1 7.84 18.27 -0.41
N TRP A 2 8.97 18.89 -0.66
CA TRP A 2 9.32 19.35 -2.00
C TRP A 2 10.62 18.69 -2.46
N PHE A 3 10.62 17.37 -2.45
CA PHE A 3 11.72 16.54 -2.94
C PHE A 3 11.14 15.32 -3.69
N TYR A 4 11.93 14.76 -4.57
CA TYR A 4 11.62 13.47 -5.19
C TYR A 4 12.15 12.33 -4.32
N PRO A 5 11.47 11.17 -4.28
CA PRO A 5 11.93 10.05 -3.47
C PRO A 5 13.29 9.48 -3.90
N ASN A 6 13.69 9.68 -5.15
CA ASN A 6 15.01 9.30 -5.66
C ASN A 6 16.10 10.37 -5.52
N ASP A 7 15.85 11.45 -4.74
CA ASP A 7 16.90 12.42 -4.43
C ASP A 7 18.01 11.76 -3.58
N ALA A 8 19.26 11.90 -4.01
CA ALA A 8 20.43 11.23 -3.41
C ALA A 8 20.58 11.45 -1.90
N ILE A 9 20.11 12.59 -1.38
CA ILE A 9 20.15 12.90 0.06
C ILE A 9 19.37 11.89 0.90
N LEU A 10 18.36 11.24 0.32
CA LEU A 10 17.49 10.25 1.01
C LEU A 10 18.10 8.84 1.06
N TYR A 11 19.08 8.56 0.21
CA TYR A 11 19.64 7.20 0.06
C TYR A 11 20.26 6.66 1.35
N LYS A 12 20.84 7.52 2.18
CA LYS A 12 21.33 7.11 3.51
C LYS A 12 20.20 6.61 4.43
N LEU A 13 19.02 7.22 4.31
CA LEU A 13 17.84 6.79 5.05
C LEU A 13 17.35 5.42 4.55
N TYR A 14 17.32 5.23 3.24
CA TYR A 14 16.88 3.97 2.63
C TYR A 14 17.85 2.82 2.96
N ALA A 15 19.15 3.06 2.89
CA ALA A 15 20.15 2.09 3.30
C ALA A 15 19.98 1.67 4.78
N ALA A 16 19.74 2.64 5.67
CA ALA A 16 19.51 2.35 7.09
C ALA A 16 18.19 1.60 7.35
N ALA A 17 17.14 1.90 6.58
CA ALA A 17 15.87 1.19 6.66
C ALA A 17 15.98 -0.25 6.13
N GLU A 18 16.64 -0.44 4.98
CA GLU A 18 16.90 -1.74 4.39
C GLU A 18 17.72 -2.64 5.32
N GLU A 19 18.80 -2.11 5.90
CA GLU A 19 19.64 -2.83 6.86
C GLU A 19 18.86 -3.35 8.07
N ARG A 20 17.85 -2.59 8.52
CA ARG A 20 17.00 -2.94 9.66
C ARG A 20 15.75 -3.72 9.28
N GLY A 21 15.54 -4.01 8.01
CA GLY A 21 14.32 -4.66 7.50
C GLY A 21 13.05 -3.81 7.74
N MET A 22 13.20 -2.49 7.85
CA MET A 22 12.07 -1.57 8.07
C MET A 22 11.45 -1.19 6.72
N PRO A 23 10.13 -1.39 6.53
CA PRO A 23 9.46 -0.87 5.34
C PRO A 23 9.40 0.66 5.39
N VAL A 24 9.44 1.29 4.21
CA VAL A 24 9.26 2.74 4.06
C VAL A 24 7.97 3.00 3.28
N MET A 25 7.10 3.84 3.84
CA MET A 25 5.85 4.25 3.20
C MET A 25 6.00 5.64 2.62
N PHE A 26 5.57 5.81 1.37
CA PHE A 26 5.56 7.08 0.65
C PHE A 26 4.12 7.47 0.32
N HIS A 27 3.78 8.73 0.59
CA HIS A 27 2.58 9.31 0.01
C HIS A 27 2.70 9.34 -1.51
N THR A 28 1.73 8.76 -2.21
CA THR A 28 1.67 8.78 -3.68
C THR A 28 0.30 9.25 -4.17
N GLY A 29 0.30 9.98 -5.27
CA GLY A 29 -0.92 10.57 -5.80
C GLY A 29 -1.12 12.03 -5.44
N SER A 30 -2.33 12.51 -5.68
CA SER A 30 -2.73 13.86 -5.31
C SER A 30 -2.98 13.97 -3.80
N SER A 31 -2.69 15.15 -3.25
CA SER A 31 -2.94 15.48 -1.85
C SER A 31 -4.07 16.51 -1.73
N ILE A 32 -4.81 16.45 -0.62
CA ILE A 32 -5.84 17.44 -0.29
C ILE A 32 -5.27 18.76 0.24
N PHE A 33 -3.97 18.80 0.55
CA PHE A 33 -3.35 20.00 1.11
C PHE A 33 -3.00 21.01 0.01
N PRO A 34 -3.49 22.28 0.10
CA PRO A 34 -3.31 23.28 -0.97
C PRO A 34 -1.84 23.62 -1.30
N THR A 35 -0.93 23.40 -0.35
CA THR A 35 0.50 23.65 -0.53
C THR A 35 1.25 22.48 -1.16
N SER A 36 0.59 21.34 -1.35
CA SER A 36 1.19 20.17 -1.98
C SER A 36 1.43 20.40 -3.47
N ARG A 37 2.57 19.96 -3.93
CA ARG A 37 2.88 19.96 -5.37
C ARG A 37 2.71 18.54 -5.90
N ILE A 38 1.72 18.38 -6.75
CA ILE A 38 1.28 17.08 -7.27
C ILE A 38 2.44 16.25 -7.88
N LYS A 39 3.38 16.90 -8.57
CA LYS A 39 4.51 16.23 -9.22
C LYS A 39 5.38 15.36 -8.30
N TYR A 40 5.44 15.68 -7.00
CA TYR A 40 6.20 14.91 -6.02
C TYR A 40 5.47 13.67 -5.51
N GLY A 41 4.21 13.48 -5.91
CA GLY A 41 3.41 12.32 -5.58
C GLY A 41 3.43 11.23 -6.66
N ASP A 42 4.16 11.42 -7.76
CA ASP A 42 4.28 10.40 -8.80
C ASP A 42 5.13 9.23 -8.29
N PRO A 43 4.58 8.01 -8.20
CA PRO A 43 5.31 6.85 -7.72
C PRO A 43 6.42 6.39 -8.68
N ILE A 44 6.46 6.85 -9.93
CA ILE A 44 7.46 6.41 -10.91
C ILE A 44 8.89 6.64 -10.43
N PHE A 45 9.13 7.69 -9.66
CA PHE A 45 10.45 8.00 -9.09
C PHE A 45 10.90 6.99 -8.00
N LEU A 46 9.99 6.14 -7.52
CA LEU A 46 10.31 5.05 -6.62
C LEU A 46 10.84 3.81 -7.34
N ASP A 47 10.81 3.79 -8.67
CA ASP A 47 11.43 2.73 -9.45
C ASP A 47 12.94 2.66 -9.19
N ASP A 48 13.62 3.81 -9.22
CA ASP A 48 15.06 3.89 -8.93
C ASP A 48 15.35 3.36 -7.52
N VAL A 49 14.57 3.79 -6.52
CA VAL A 49 14.74 3.35 -5.13
C VAL A 49 14.50 1.85 -4.98
N ALA A 50 13.50 1.30 -5.68
CA ALA A 50 13.19 -0.13 -5.62
C ALA A 50 14.29 -1.00 -6.24
N VAL A 51 14.97 -0.49 -7.26
CA VAL A 51 16.12 -1.15 -7.92
C VAL A 51 17.36 -1.05 -7.07
N ASP A 52 17.68 0.14 -6.55
CA ASP A 52 18.88 0.40 -5.78
C ASP A 52 18.87 -0.25 -4.39
N PHE A 53 17.66 -0.44 -3.83
CA PHE A 53 17.44 -1.07 -2.51
C PHE A 53 16.48 -2.27 -2.62
N PRO A 54 16.93 -3.41 -3.18
CA PRO A 54 16.05 -4.53 -3.51
C PRO A 54 15.46 -5.28 -2.30
N ARG A 55 16.04 -5.10 -1.10
CA ARG A 55 15.51 -5.68 0.14
C ARG A 55 14.64 -4.69 0.93
N LEU A 56 14.61 -3.41 0.53
CA LEU A 56 13.75 -2.40 1.14
C LEU A 56 12.31 -2.60 0.68
N ASN A 57 11.40 -2.90 1.58
CA ASN A 57 9.98 -2.93 1.28
C ASN A 57 9.44 -1.49 1.16
N ILE A 58 8.88 -1.16 0.01
CA ILE A 58 8.34 0.15 -0.33
C ILE A 58 6.81 0.06 -0.39
N VAL A 59 6.12 0.89 0.37
CA VAL A 59 4.66 0.94 0.41
C VAL A 59 4.18 2.25 -0.22
N LEU A 60 3.37 2.13 -1.27
CA LEU A 60 2.79 3.26 -2.00
C LEU A 60 1.45 3.64 -1.36
N ALA A 61 1.48 4.55 -0.39
CA ALA A 61 0.26 5.05 0.24
C ALA A 61 -0.69 5.66 -0.81
N HIS A 62 -1.96 5.27 -0.76
CA HIS A 62 -3.00 5.67 -1.71
C HIS A 62 -2.82 5.16 -3.15
N SER A 63 -1.87 4.25 -3.39
CA SER A 63 -1.66 3.60 -4.70
C SER A 63 -1.61 4.56 -5.90
N GLY A 64 -0.95 5.73 -5.75
CA GLY A 64 -0.88 6.73 -6.82
C GLY A 64 -2.18 7.51 -7.04
N ARG A 65 -3.02 7.64 -6.02
CA ARG A 65 -4.37 8.23 -6.04
C ARG A 65 -4.52 9.41 -7.00
N GLY A 66 -5.48 9.28 -7.92
CA GLY A 66 -5.79 10.26 -8.95
C GLY A 66 -5.01 9.99 -10.24
N PRO A 67 -3.97 10.74 -10.57
CA PRO A 67 -3.36 10.67 -11.90
C PRO A 67 -2.44 9.46 -12.11
N TRP A 68 -2.00 8.72 -11.06
CA TRP A 68 -0.92 7.74 -11.19
C TRP A 68 -1.24 6.33 -10.67
N TYR A 69 -2.50 5.92 -10.66
CA TYR A 69 -2.87 4.54 -10.32
C TYR A 69 -2.12 3.51 -11.18
N GLU A 70 -1.98 3.78 -12.48
CA GLU A 70 -1.29 2.87 -13.39
C GLU A 70 0.23 2.79 -13.12
N HIS A 71 0.87 3.91 -12.77
CA HIS A 71 2.28 3.91 -12.35
C HIS A 71 2.49 3.05 -11.11
N ALA A 72 1.65 3.24 -10.09
CA ALA A 72 1.72 2.46 -8.86
C ALA A 72 1.51 0.96 -9.12
N VAL A 73 0.51 0.60 -9.92
CA VAL A 73 0.23 -0.79 -10.30
C VAL A 73 1.37 -1.40 -11.10
N SER A 74 1.95 -0.65 -12.04
CA SER A 74 3.10 -1.11 -12.81
C SER A 74 4.28 -1.44 -11.91
N LEU A 75 4.62 -0.55 -10.98
CA LEU A 75 5.68 -0.78 -10.00
C LEU A 75 5.40 -2.00 -9.13
N ALA A 76 4.20 -2.12 -8.57
CA ALA A 76 3.85 -3.24 -7.70
C ALA A 76 3.93 -4.60 -8.43
N ARG A 77 3.66 -4.62 -9.74
CA ARG A 77 3.75 -5.83 -10.56
C ARG A 77 5.18 -6.18 -10.96
N THR A 78 6.02 -5.17 -11.21
CA THR A 78 7.37 -5.37 -11.76
C THR A 78 8.45 -5.41 -10.69
N ARG A 79 8.21 -4.81 -9.52
CA ARG A 79 9.15 -4.76 -8.39
C ARG A 79 8.70 -5.65 -7.25
N PRO A 80 9.47 -6.67 -6.86
CA PRO A 80 9.08 -7.62 -5.82
C PRO A 80 8.93 -6.95 -4.44
N ASN A 81 9.63 -5.87 -4.20
CA ASN A 81 9.67 -5.11 -2.95
C ASN A 81 8.72 -3.91 -2.89
N VAL A 82 7.83 -3.72 -3.89
CA VAL A 82 6.85 -2.61 -3.92
C VAL A 82 5.45 -3.14 -3.65
N PHE A 83 4.69 -2.41 -2.81
CA PHE A 83 3.34 -2.76 -2.36
C PHE A 83 2.39 -1.57 -2.52
N LEU A 84 1.15 -1.87 -2.91
CA LEU A 84 0.05 -0.92 -2.95
C LEU A 84 -0.56 -0.78 -1.55
N GLU A 85 -0.93 0.44 -1.15
CA GLU A 85 -1.73 0.67 0.04
C GLU A 85 -2.98 1.47 -0.37
N ILE A 86 -4.16 1.04 0.11
CA ILE A 86 -5.45 1.43 -0.48
C ILE A 86 -6.20 2.52 0.30
N SER A 87 -5.60 3.14 1.31
CA SER A 87 -6.25 4.21 2.04
C SER A 87 -6.57 5.43 1.16
N GLY A 88 -7.53 6.22 1.58
CA GLY A 88 -7.92 7.42 0.85
C GLY A 88 -8.57 7.17 -0.51
N ILE A 89 -8.81 5.91 -0.89
CA ILE A 89 -9.59 5.50 -2.05
C ILE A 89 -10.97 5.05 -1.57
N PRO A 90 -12.09 5.62 -2.06
CA PRO A 90 -13.42 5.17 -1.65
C PRO A 90 -13.61 3.68 -1.91
N PRO A 91 -13.99 2.85 -0.90
CA PRO A 91 -14.06 1.40 -1.08
C PRO A 91 -14.93 0.96 -2.26
N HIS A 92 -16.08 1.61 -2.47
CA HIS A 92 -16.99 1.28 -3.57
C HIS A 92 -16.43 1.60 -4.98
N ARG A 93 -15.33 2.38 -5.05
CA ARG A 93 -14.64 2.74 -6.29
C ARG A 93 -13.28 2.04 -6.43
N LEU A 94 -12.85 1.30 -5.39
CA LEU A 94 -11.50 0.74 -5.36
C LEU A 94 -11.19 -0.15 -6.56
N LEU A 95 -12.07 -1.09 -6.89
CA LEU A 95 -11.86 -1.99 -8.02
C LEU A 95 -12.07 -1.32 -9.40
N GLU A 96 -12.73 -0.16 -9.43
CA GLU A 96 -12.82 0.65 -10.65
C GLU A 96 -11.50 1.41 -10.89
N TYR A 97 -10.95 2.03 -9.84
CA TYR A 97 -9.73 2.83 -9.97
C TYR A 97 -8.46 1.99 -9.98
N VAL A 98 -8.45 0.90 -9.22
CA VAL A 98 -7.30 0.01 -9.09
C VAL A 98 -7.75 -1.45 -9.24
N PRO A 99 -8.18 -1.88 -10.45
CA PRO A 99 -8.65 -3.26 -10.67
C PRO A 99 -7.58 -4.31 -10.37
N ALA A 100 -6.31 -3.92 -10.38
CA ALA A 100 -5.19 -4.78 -10.04
C ALA A 100 -5.28 -5.38 -8.63
N VAL A 101 -5.95 -4.72 -7.68
CA VAL A 101 -6.15 -5.23 -6.30
C VAL A 101 -6.77 -6.63 -6.30
N ALA A 102 -7.68 -6.92 -7.23
CA ALA A 102 -8.27 -8.25 -7.36
C ALA A 102 -7.29 -9.32 -7.90
N HIS A 103 -6.22 -8.91 -8.58
CA HIS A 103 -5.29 -9.81 -9.26
C HIS A 103 -3.94 -9.96 -8.54
N ILE A 104 -3.57 -8.98 -7.70
CA ILE A 104 -2.34 -9.01 -6.91
C ILE A 104 -2.64 -8.71 -5.43
N PRO A 105 -3.58 -9.47 -4.79
CA PRO A 105 -3.93 -9.21 -3.39
C PRO A 105 -2.73 -9.38 -2.44
N GLU A 106 -1.72 -10.19 -2.78
CA GLU A 106 -0.48 -10.36 -2.00
C GLU A 106 0.44 -9.12 -2.03
N LYS A 107 0.15 -8.16 -2.91
CA LYS A 107 0.86 -6.89 -3.04
C LYS A 107 0.06 -5.70 -2.52
N THR A 108 -1.11 -5.95 -1.93
CA THR A 108 -2.04 -4.90 -1.50
C THR A 108 -2.19 -4.91 0.02
N ILE A 109 -2.14 -3.72 0.63
CA ILE A 109 -2.21 -3.51 2.07
C ILE A 109 -3.38 -2.58 2.38
N PHE A 110 -4.17 -2.92 3.40
CA PHE A 110 -5.22 -2.07 3.93
C PHE A 110 -4.63 -0.98 4.82
N GLY A 111 -5.11 0.24 4.66
CA GLY A 111 -4.94 1.37 5.58
C GLY A 111 -6.20 2.22 5.61
N SER A 112 -6.34 3.08 6.60
CA SER A 112 -7.52 3.91 6.79
C SER A 112 -7.33 5.37 6.43
N ASP A 113 -6.11 5.92 6.52
CA ASP A 113 -5.82 7.36 6.43
C ASP A 113 -6.56 8.19 7.50
N TRP A 114 -6.93 7.54 8.64
CA TRP A 114 -7.55 8.24 9.76
C TRP A 114 -6.62 9.37 10.28
N PRO A 115 -7.13 10.55 10.70
CA PRO A 115 -8.51 10.87 11.06
C PRO A 115 -9.32 11.62 9.98
N THR A 116 -8.79 11.89 8.81
CA THR A 116 -9.40 12.74 7.78
C THR A 116 -10.35 12.01 6.82
N VAL A 117 -10.86 10.86 7.23
CA VAL A 117 -11.62 9.91 6.42
C VAL A 117 -12.90 9.47 7.17
N PRO A 118 -13.82 8.75 6.50
CA PRO A 118 -14.96 8.13 7.18
C PRO A 118 -14.56 7.25 8.36
N PRO A 119 -15.48 6.94 9.29
CA PRO A 119 -15.20 6.04 10.41
C PRO A 119 -14.59 4.70 9.94
N LEU A 120 -13.59 4.21 10.67
CA LEU A 120 -12.87 2.98 10.33
C LEU A 120 -13.80 1.80 10.04
N LYS A 121 -14.87 1.64 10.85
CA LYS A 121 -15.87 0.59 10.64
C LYS A 121 -16.46 0.65 9.24
N GLN A 122 -16.85 1.84 8.76
CA GLN A 122 -17.44 2.02 7.44
C GLN A 122 -16.44 1.67 6.33
N ILE A 123 -15.17 2.03 6.49
CA ILE A 123 -14.12 1.70 5.52
C ILE A 123 -13.90 0.19 5.46
N VAL A 124 -13.80 -0.45 6.63
CA VAL A 124 -13.64 -1.91 6.74
C VAL A 124 -14.82 -2.65 6.11
N GLU A 125 -16.06 -2.26 6.45
CA GLU A 125 -17.27 -2.84 5.85
C GLU A 125 -17.30 -2.65 4.33
N GLY A 126 -16.90 -1.47 3.86
CA GLY A 126 -16.84 -1.18 2.43
C GLY A 126 -15.82 -2.04 1.68
N VAL A 127 -14.62 -2.26 2.23
CA VAL A 127 -13.61 -3.13 1.63
C VAL A 127 -14.01 -4.61 1.74
N SER A 128 -14.59 -5.03 2.88
CA SER A 128 -15.09 -6.41 3.06
C SER A 128 -16.22 -6.77 2.09
N GLY A 129 -17.01 -5.77 1.68
CA GLY A 129 -18.11 -5.95 0.71
C GLY A 129 -17.66 -6.02 -0.76
N LEU A 130 -16.37 -5.88 -1.04
CA LEU A 130 -15.86 -6.03 -2.40
C LEU A 130 -15.94 -7.47 -2.88
N LYS A 131 -16.09 -7.65 -4.20
CA LYS A 131 -16.12 -9.00 -4.84
C LYS A 131 -14.70 -9.57 -4.92
N LEU A 132 -14.13 -9.86 -3.75
CA LEU A 132 -12.83 -10.51 -3.57
C LEU A 132 -13.02 -11.83 -2.83
N SER A 133 -12.10 -12.80 -3.00
CA SER A 133 -12.12 -14.01 -2.20
C SER A 133 -11.72 -13.73 -0.75
N ASP A 134 -12.18 -14.55 0.20
CA ASP A 134 -11.82 -14.45 1.62
C ASP A 134 -10.30 -14.46 1.80
N GLY A 135 -9.59 -15.32 1.08
CA GLY A 135 -8.13 -15.38 1.11
C GLY A 135 -7.44 -14.12 0.57
N ALA A 136 -8.08 -13.38 -0.35
CA ALA A 136 -7.59 -12.08 -0.81
C ALA A 136 -7.81 -11.00 0.26
N LEU A 137 -8.99 -10.98 0.89
CA LEU A 137 -9.31 -10.05 1.97
C LEU A 137 -8.38 -10.25 3.18
N ASP A 138 -8.11 -11.51 3.57
CA ASP A 138 -7.17 -11.81 4.65
C ASP A 138 -5.77 -11.28 4.38
N LYS A 139 -5.27 -11.43 3.14
CA LYS A 139 -3.97 -10.85 2.74
C LYS A 139 -3.99 -9.34 2.83
N ILE A 140 -5.03 -8.68 2.30
CA ILE A 140 -5.16 -7.23 2.24
C ILE A 140 -5.26 -6.63 3.64
N PHE A 141 -6.14 -7.17 4.49
CA PHE A 141 -6.40 -6.61 5.82
C PHE A 141 -5.28 -6.86 6.82
N TRP A 142 -4.60 -8.01 6.72
CA TRP A 142 -3.66 -8.43 7.74
C TRP A 142 -2.37 -9.04 7.19
N GLY A 143 -2.47 -10.08 6.36
CA GLY A 143 -1.36 -10.97 6.05
C GLY A 143 -0.13 -10.26 5.45
N ASN A 144 -0.35 -9.31 4.54
CA ASN A 144 0.75 -8.58 3.89
C ASN A 144 1.43 -7.62 4.85
N ALA A 145 0.66 -6.84 5.61
CA ALA A 145 1.22 -5.91 6.60
C ALA A 145 1.99 -6.67 7.70
N ALA A 146 1.42 -7.77 8.21
CA ALA A 146 2.08 -8.63 9.20
C ALA A 146 3.43 -9.15 8.68
N ARG A 147 3.48 -9.63 7.45
CA ARG A 147 4.71 -10.12 6.81
C ARG A 147 5.76 -9.00 6.68
N LEU A 148 5.35 -7.80 6.23
CA LEU A 148 6.27 -6.67 6.06
C LEU A 148 6.82 -6.17 7.40
N LEU A 149 6.05 -6.26 8.47
CA LEU A 149 6.42 -5.80 9.81
C LEU A 149 7.03 -6.92 10.68
N GLY A 150 7.19 -8.14 10.14
CA GLY A 150 7.71 -9.27 10.90
C GLY A 150 6.81 -9.72 12.06
N LEU A 151 5.50 -9.42 11.98
CA LEU A 151 4.53 -9.78 13.00
C LEU A 151 4.08 -11.24 12.83
N GLN A 152 3.97 -11.96 13.94
CA GLN A 152 3.36 -13.28 13.96
C GLN A 152 1.84 -13.15 14.06
N ALA A 153 1.09 -14.02 13.36
CA ALA A 153 -0.34 -14.09 13.56
C ALA A 153 -0.65 -14.38 15.04
N PRO A 154 -1.65 -13.71 15.64
CA PRO A 154 -2.06 -14.03 16.99
C PRO A 154 -2.39 -15.51 17.09
N ALA A 155 -1.82 -16.17 18.10
CA ALA A 155 -2.14 -17.55 18.39
C ALA A 155 -3.60 -17.65 18.85
N GLY A 156 -4.48 -18.15 17.97
CA GLY A 156 -5.87 -18.42 18.29
C GLY A 156 -6.86 -17.42 17.65
N ASP A 157 -7.36 -17.79 16.51
CA ASP A 157 -8.78 -17.77 16.13
C ASP A 157 -8.98 -18.36 14.72
N ARG A 158 -8.40 -19.53 14.50
CA ARG A 158 -8.95 -20.36 13.43
C ARG A 158 -10.25 -20.97 13.95
N LYS A 159 -11.35 -20.20 13.91
CA LYS A 159 -12.66 -20.81 13.95
C LYS A 159 -12.76 -21.73 12.74
N LYS A 160 -12.60 -23.03 13.00
CA LYS A 160 -13.01 -24.07 12.06
C LYS A 160 -14.50 -23.83 11.80
N THR A 161 -14.83 -23.26 10.64
CA THR A 161 -16.14 -23.44 10.05
C THR A 161 -16.21 -24.89 9.56
N SER A 162 -16.40 -25.80 10.49
CA SER A 162 -16.96 -27.11 10.17
C SER A 162 -18.45 -26.86 9.97
N SER A 163 -18.87 -26.77 8.75
CA SER A 163 -20.29 -26.96 8.40
C SER A 163 -20.60 -28.45 8.39
N PRO A 164 -21.76 -28.82 8.91
CA PRO A 164 -22.26 -30.19 8.79
C PRO A 164 -22.68 -30.50 7.35
#